data_2b612284b8c22c8fca03579e8ed2f009
#
_entry.id   2b612284b8c22c8fca03579e8ed2f009
#
_cell.length_a   1.000
_cell.length_b   1.000
_cell.length_c   1.000
_cell.angle_alpha   90.00
_cell.angle_beta   90.00
_cell.angle_gamma   90.00
#
_symmetry.space_group_name_H-M   'P 1'
#
loop_
_entity.id
_entity.type
_entity.pdbx_description
1 polymer ?
#
loop_
_entity_poly.entity_id
_entity_poly.type
_entity_poly.pdbx_seq_one_letter_code
_entity_poly.pdbx_strand_id
1 'polypeptide(L)'
;MIKAPQRSGRASEVVRFLRHQCSEVIETHFAWIFLTDLHAYKLKKPVRRGRMDYTTIAARKQVCLDELTLNRRLAPTVYLEVLPITRSRDGILAFGRRRGTRVVDWVVKMRRLPAARMLDRAIAERTLRKQDVQSLVSMLTGFFDGAVRQQLSEPRYVERLLERTDRNRRDLCAPELGLDARCISRIIEMQMAFLEERKALVRPRAAHLIDGHGDLRPEHIYLGSASDSPSVIDCLEFDSELRWVDPAEEIAFLALECRKLGAGPLAHALVAQYRASTLTPPSAALMDFYTSQSAMTRAKLAAWHVRDPELARDAALWRTRASRYLSIAARYIRRASRHLEAASTPRTQPSASTGQRCSNGASGFPDNIRRIASPNSGATESTVSFPAQSGGSGPKW
;
A
#
# COMPACT_ATOMS: atom_id res chain seq x y z
N MET A 1 -30.33 15.59 -9.80
CA MET A 1 -29.88 15.17 -11.13
C MET A 1 -28.55 15.85 -11.42
N ILE A 2 -27.44 15.20 -11.17
CA ILE A 2 -26.09 15.69 -11.52
C ILE A 2 -25.80 15.13 -12.91
N LYS A 3 -25.78 16.00 -13.92
CA LYS A 3 -25.40 15.64 -15.30
C LYS A 3 -24.01 14.98 -15.27
N ALA A 4 -23.91 13.77 -15.81
CA ALA A 4 -22.63 13.14 -16.12
C ALA A 4 -21.79 14.13 -16.95
N PRO A 5 -20.50 14.33 -16.63
CA PRO A 5 -19.63 15.20 -17.42
C PRO A 5 -19.55 14.61 -18.83
N GLN A 6 -19.99 15.38 -19.82
CA GLN A 6 -19.77 15.08 -21.22
C GLN A 6 -18.26 14.86 -21.39
N ARG A 7 -17.85 13.66 -21.82
CA ARG A 7 -16.48 13.37 -22.26
C ARG A 7 -16.13 14.45 -23.30
N SER A 8 -15.31 15.43 -22.93
CA SER A 8 -14.97 16.50 -23.83
C SER A 8 -14.28 15.88 -25.04
N GLY A 9 -14.71 16.21 -26.26
CA GLY A 9 -14.16 15.65 -27.51
C GLY A 9 -12.62 15.74 -27.61
N ARG A 10 -12.02 16.69 -26.87
CA ARG A 10 -10.56 16.89 -26.77
C ARG A 10 -9.84 15.79 -26.01
N ALA A 11 -10.38 15.32 -24.87
CA ALA A 11 -9.77 14.21 -24.12
C ALA A 11 -9.79 12.92 -24.95
N SER A 12 -10.87 12.70 -25.72
CA SER A 12 -10.97 11.53 -26.60
C SER A 12 -9.93 11.54 -27.72
N GLU A 13 -9.55 12.73 -28.22
CA GLU A 13 -8.58 12.89 -29.31
C GLU A 13 -7.14 12.66 -28.83
N VAL A 14 -6.76 13.22 -27.67
CA VAL A 14 -5.45 12.96 -27.04
C VAL A 14 -5.31 11.48 -26.69
N VAL A 15 -6.34 10.85 -26.13
CA VAL A 15 -6.34 9.41 -25.84
C VAL A 15 -6.16 8.60 -27.14
N ARG A 16 -6.84 8.97 -28.22
CA ARG A 16 -6.69 8.30 -29.54
C ARG A 16 -5.27 8.43 -30.06
N PHE A 17 -4.70 9.65 -30.04
CA PHE A 17 -3.31 9.91 -30.44
C PHE A 17 -2.33 9.02 -29.68
N LEU A 18 -2.47 8.90 -28.34
CA LEU A 18 -1.59 8.07 -27.52
C LEU A 18 -1.82 6.57 -27.77
N ARG A 19 -3.06 6.14 -27.99
CA ARG A 19 -3.38 4.75 -28.31
C ARG A 19 -2.70 4.24 -29.58
N HIS A 20 -2.55 5.09 -30.59
CA HIS A 20 -1.85 4.71 -31.84
C HIS A 20 -0.33 4.52 -31.66
N GLN A 21 0.23 4.94 -30.52
CA GLN A 21 1.68 4.87 -30.26
C GLN A 21 2.06 3.84 -29.20
N CYS A 22 1.09 3.09 -28.67
CA CYS A 22 1.32 2.15 -27.58
C CYS A 22 0.84 0.73 -27.92
N SER A 23 1.46 -0.26 -27.28
CA SER A 23 1.09 -1.66 -27.41
C SER A 23 -0.03 -2.07 -26.44
N GLU A 24 -0.17 -1.34 -25.31
CA GLU A 24 -1.12 -1.65 -24.25
C GLU A 24 -1.62 -0.38 -23.57
N VAL A 25 -2.87 -0.36 -23.11
CA VAL A 25 -3.45 0.74 -22.36
C VAL A 25 -4.07 0.21 -21.07
N ILE A 26 -3.64 0.77 -19.94
CA ILE A 26 -4.23 0.51 -18.63
C ILE A 26 -5.07 1.73 -18.26
N GLU A 27 -6.35 1.53 -18.00
CA GLU A 27 -7.25 2.58 -17.57
C GLU A 27 -7.52 2.49 -16.06
N THR A 28 -7.31 3.62 -15.38
CA THR A 28 -7.58 3.78 -13.95
C THR A 28 -8.71 4.79 -13.73
N HIS A 29 -9.15 5.00 -12.50
CA HIS A 29 -10.16 6.02 -12.20
C HIS A 29 -9.70 7.43 -12.55
N PHE A 30 -8.39 7.73 -12.41
CA PHE A 30 -7.85 9.08 -12.51
C PHE A 30 -6.89 9.29 -13.67
N ALA A 31 -6.48 8.22 -14.36
CA ALA A 31 -5.51 8.29 -15.42
C ALA A 31 -5.69 7.18 -16.46
N TRP A 32 -5.10 7.40 -17.64
CA TRP A 32 -4.75 6.37 -18.61
C TRP A 32 -3.24 6.21 -18.62
N ILE A 33 -2.76 4.95 -18.66
CA ILE A 33 -1.34 4.62 -18.78
C ILE A 33 -1.15 3.91 -20.11
N PHE A 34 -0.36 4.52 -20.99
CA PHE A 34 -0.06 4.02 -22.32
C PHE A 34 1.33 3.41 -22.32
N LEU A 35 1.44 2.12 -22.62
CA LEU A 35 2.69 1.37 -22.58
C LEU A 35 3.24 1.18 -24.00
N THR A 36 4.46 1.62 -24.22
CA THR A 36 5.30 1.28 -25.37
C THR A 36 6.33 0.25 -24.98
N ASP A 37 7.20 -0.19 -25.87
CA ASP A 37 8.25 -1.16 -25.53
C ASP A 37 9.20 -0.66 -24.43
N LEU A 38 9.55 0.63 -24.45
CA LEU A 38 10.53 1.22 -23.55
C LEU A 38 9.93 2.17 -22.48
N HIS A 39 8.77 2.75 -22.74
CA HIS A 39 8.22 3.81 -21.90
C HIS A 39 6.76 3.56 -21.51
N ALA A 40 6.36 4.20 -20.42
CA ALA A 40 4.98 4.37 -20.02
C ALA A 40 4.64 5.88 -20.03
N TYR A 41 3.46 6.24 -20.55
CA TYR A 41 2.96 7.62 -20.55
C TYR A 41 1.67 7.68 -19.76
N LYS A 42 1.68 8.39 -18.62
CA LYS A 42 0.51 8.54 -17.75
C LYS A 42 -0.18 9.86 -18.04
N LEU A 43 -1.42 9.79 -18.53
CA LEU A 43 -2.28 10.91 -18.83
C LEU A 43 -3.37 11.03 -17.77
N LYS A 44 -3.44 12.13 -17.04
CA LYS A 44 -4.49 12.37 -16.04
C LYS A 44 -5.85 12.60 -16.71
N LYS A 45 -6.91 11.99 -16.16
CA LYS A 45 -8.29 12.22 -16.61
C LYS A 45 -8.78 13.60 -16.17
N PRO A 46 -9.58 14.31 -16.99
CA PRO A 46 -10.19 15.58 -16.61
C PRO A 46 -11.39 15.35 -15.68
N VAL A 47 -11.13 14.91 -14.45
CA VAL A 47 -12.16 14.59 -13.45
C VAL A 47 -12.03 15.48 -12.22
N ARG A 48 -13.16 15.66 -11.52
CA ARG A 48 -13.20 16.30 -10.20
C ARG A 48 -13.80 15.33 -9.21
N ARG A 49 -13.08 15.05 -8.11
CA ARG A 49 -13.55 14.15 -7.06
C ARG A 49 -12.99 14.58 -5.70
N GLY A 50 -13.86 14.98 -4.80
CA GLY A 50 -13.47 15.52 -3.51
C GLY A 50 -12.52 16.72 -3.65
N ARG A 51 -11.32 16.61 -3.09
CA ARG A 51 -10.26 17.65 -3.15
C ARG A 51 -9.49 17.65 -4.46
N MET A 52 -9.59 16.58 -5.28
CA MET A 52 -8.94 16.49 -6.58
C MET A 52 -9.75 17.21 -7.64
N ASP A 53 -9.13 18.15 -8.35
CA ASP A 53 -9.70 18.83 -9.50
C ASP A 53 -8.68 18.85 -10.66
N TYR A 54 -8.82 17.93 -11.60
CA TYR A 54 -8.00 17.81 -12.80
C TYR A 54 -8.71 18.31 -14.07
N THR A 55 -9.77 19.10 -13.92
CA THR A 55 -10.60 19.54 -15.05
C THR A 55 -9.85 20.47 -15.99
N THR A 56 -8.92 21.29 -15.50
CA THR A 56 -8.15 22.24 -16.33
C THR A 56 -6.80 21.66 -16.76
N ILE A 57 -6.29 22.11 -17.91
CA ILE A 57 -4.95 21.74 -18.42
C ILE A 57 -3.86 22.20 -17.44
N ALA A 58 -4.05 23.36 -16.80
CA ALA A 58 -3.10 23.89 -15.82
C ALA A 58 -3.04 23.00 -14.56
N ALA A 59 -4.18 22.57 -14.04
CA ALA A 59 -4.25 21.66 -12.91
C ALA A 59 -3.59 20.30 -13.24
N ARG A 60 -3.85 19.74 -14.42
CA ARG A 60 -3.19 18.50 -14.87
C ARG A 60 -1.68 18.67 -15.04
N LYS A 61 -1.21 19.84 -15.49
CA LYS A 61 0.23 20.13 -15.52
C LYS A 61 0.82 20.07 -14.13
N GLN A 62 0.20 20.77 -13.18
CA GLN A 62 0.72 20.85 -11.81
C GLN A 62 0.79 19.47 -11.18
N VAL A 63 -0.28 18.67 -11.25
CA VAL A 63 -0.28 17.34 -10.66
C VAL A 63 0.72 16.38 -11.35
N CYS A 64 1.00 16.54 -12.66
CA CYS A 64 2.06 15.78 -13.32
C CYS A 64 3.45 16.16 -12.78
N LEU A 65 3.70 17.46 -12.50
CA LEU A 65 4.96 17.92 -11.90
C LEU A 65 5.11 17.44 -10.46
N ASP A 66 4.03 17.47 -9.68
CA ASP A 66 4.01 16.96 -8.31
C ASP A 66 4.28 15.46 -8.30
N GLU A 67 3.62 14.69 -9.18
CA GLU A 67 3.85 13.25 -9.35
C GLU A 67 5.31 12.95 -9.71
N LEU A 68 5.88 13.68 -10.67
CA LEU A 68 7.29 13.53 -11.06
C LEU A 68 8.23 13.76 -9.86
N THR A 69 8.01 14.85 -9.13
CA THR A 69 8.86 15.25 -8.00
C THR A 69 8.78 14.25 -6.85
N LEU A 70 7.57 13.87 -6.47
CA LEU A 70 7.34 12.96 -5.35
C LEU A 70 7.86 11.56 -5.62
N ASN A 71 7.62 11.04 -6.82
CA ASN A 71 8.03 9.69 -7.17
C ASN A 71 9.53 9.55 -7.43
N ARG A 72 10.22 10.61 -7.83
CA ARG A 72 11.69 10.58 -7.96
C ARG A 72 12.42 10.32 -6.64
N ARG A 73 11.77 10.51 -5.51
CA ARG A 73 12.34 10.17 -4.19
C ARG A 73 12.61 8.66 -4.03
N LEU A 74 11.76 7.82 -4.63
CA LEU A 74 11.82 6.36 -4.54
C LEU A 74 12.05 5.66 -5.89
N ALA A 75 11.94 6.39 -7.01
CA ALA A 75 12.06 5.86 -8.35
C ALA A 75 12.75 6.87 -9.31
N PRO A 76 13.98 7.36 -8.99
CA PRO A 76 14.62 8.44 -9.75
C PRO A 76 14.92 8.04 -11.20
N THR A 77 15.19 6.77 -11.47
CA THR A 77 15.47 6.25 -12.82
C THR A 77 14.22 5.87 -13.61
N VAL A 78 13.04 5.89 -12.96
CA VAL A 78 11.77 5.52 -13.58
C VAL A 78 11.04 6.75 -14.09
N TYR A 79 10.89 7.78 -13.28
CA TYR A 79 10.17 9.01 -13.63
C TYR A 79 11.07 9.98 -14.39
N LEU A 80 10.90 10.03 -15.72
CA LEU A 80 11.84 10.72 -16.62
C LEU A 80 11.53 12.21 -16.74
N GLU A 81 10.32 12.55 -17.20
CA GLU A 81 9.94 13.94 -17.48
C GLU A 81 8.43 14.14 -17.58
N VAL A 82 7.99 15.40 -17.50
CA VAL A 82 6.61 15.81 -17.83
C VAL A 82 6.62 16.44 -19.22
N LEU A 83 5.90 15.82 -20.15
CA LEU A 83 5.83 16.26 -21.54
C LEU A 83 4.49 16.92 -21.87
N PRO A 84 4.49 18.08 -22.57
CA PRO A 84 3.28 18.61 -23.15
C PRO A 84 2.88 17.82 -24.40
N ILE A 85 1.58 17.61 -24.57
CA ILE A 85 0.99 17.24 -25.84
C ILE A 85 0.53 18.54 -26.51
N THR A 86 1.00 18.76 -27.71
CA THR A 86 0.74 20.00 -28.46
C THR A 86 -0.01 19.72 -29.74
N ARG A 87 -0.74 20.74 -30.21
CA ARG A 87 -1.48 20.73 -31.48
C ARG A 87 -0.95 21.83 -32.40
N SER A 88 -0.64 21.47 -33.64
CA SER A 88 -0.32 22.43 -34.71
C SER A 88 -1.58 23.17 -35.19
N ARG A 89 -1.39 24.17 -36.06
CA ARG A 89 -2.51 24.87 -36.70
C ARG A 89 -3.34 23.94 -37.61
N ASP A 90 -2.70 22.96 -38.21
CA ASP A 90 -3.32 21.93 -39.06
C ASP A 90 -3.99 20.79 -38.27
N GLY A 91 -4.06 20.91 -36.93
CA GLY A 91 -4.72 19.94 -36.03
C GLY A 91 -3.86 18.76 -35.62
N ILE A 92 -2.61 18.62 -36.09
CA ILE A 92 -1.73 17.47 -35.79
C ILE A 92 -1.25 17.50 -34.33
N LEU A 93 -1.40 16.37 -33.62
CA LEU A 93 -0.89 16.20 -32.27
C LEU A 93 0.55 15.70 -32.27
N ALA A 94 1.36 16.21 -31.34
CA ALA A 94 2.73 15.76 -31.13
C ALA A 94 3.15 15.91 -29.65
N PHE A 95 4.16 15.14 -29.24
CA PHE A 95 4.86 15.38 -27.98
C PHE A 95 5.82 16.57 -28.09
N GLY A 96 5.96 17.29 -26.98
CA GLY A 96 6.89 18.40 -26.87
C GLY A 96 6.34 19.72 -27.42
N ARG A 97 7.08 20.80 -27.12
CA ARG A 97 6.75 22.16 -27.65
C ARG A 97 7.42 22.36 -28.99
N ARG A 98 6.65 22.86 -29.97
CA ARG A 98 7.15 23.32 -31.29
C ARG A 98 6.63 24.72 -31.55
N ARG A 99 7.36 25.49 -32.36
CA ARG A 99 6.94 26.85 -32.77
C ARG A 99 5.57 26.77 -33.46
N GLY A 100 4.65 27.65 -33.09
CA GLY A 100 3.31 27.72 -33.68
C GLY A 100 2.32 26.64 -33.14
N THR A 101 2.69 25.83 -32.13
CA THR A 101 1.79 24.87 -31.53
C THR A 101 1.22 25.37 -30.20
N ARG A 102 0.03 24.86 -29.81
CA ARG A 102 -0.57 25.10 -28.50
C ARG A 102 -0.59 23.82 -27.67
N VAL A 103 -0.38 23.93 -26.37
CA VAL A 103 -0.51 22.81 -25.42
C VAL A 103 -1.99 22.43 -25.29
N VAL A 104 -2.30 21.15 -25.41
CA VAL A 104 -3.64 20.58 -25.25
C VAL A 104 -3.77 19.67 -24.03
N ASP A 105 -2.66 19.04 -23.60
CA ASP A 105 -2.58 18.26 -22.36
C ASP A 105 -1.13 18.01 -21.93
N TRP A 106 -0.95 17.24 -20.82
CA TRP A 106 0.34 16.88 -20.25
C TRP A 106 0.37 15.39 -19.87
N VAL A 107 1.52 14.76 -20.05
CA VAL A 107 1.77 13.38 -19.64
C VAL A 107 3.03 13.28 -18.80
N VAL A 108 3.04 12.36 -17.84
CA VAL A 108 4.25 11.89 -17.17
C VAL A 108 4.84 10.78 -18.01
N LYS A 109 6.08 10.96 -18.48
CA LYS A 109 6.85 9.92 -19.17
C LYS A 109 7.71 9.19 -18.19
N MET A 110 7.59 7.88 -18.21
CA MET A 110 8.29 6.96 -17.32
C MET A 110 9.00 5.87 -18.14
N ARG A 111 10.04 5.29 -17.58
CA ARG A 111 10.60 4.03 -18.07
C ARG A 111 9.58 2.91 -17.84
N ARG A 112 9.36 2.04 -18.84
CA ARG A 112 8.53 0.86 -18.65
C ARG A 112 9.26 -0.12 -17.73
N LEU A 113 8.58 -0.55 -16.68
CA LEU A 113 9.11 -1.55 -15.74
C LEU A 113 8.70 -2.95 -16.20
N PRO A 114 9.60 -3.95 -16.10
CA PRO A 114 9.28 -5.35 -16.34
C PRO A 114 8.20 -5.86 -15.37
N ALA A 115 7.04 -6.23 -15.87
CA ALA A 115 5.90 -6.66 -15.06
C ALA A 115 6.22 -7.86 -14.15
N ALA A 116 7.02 -8.82 -14.62
CA ALA A 116 7.43 -9.99 -13.85
C ALA A 116 8.24 -9.65 -12.57
N ARG A 117 8.85 -8.45 -12.51
CA ARG A 117 9.60 -7.99 -11.35
C ARG A 117 8.81 -7.03 -10.45
N MET A 118 7.52 -6.82 -10.72
CA MET A 118 6.62 -6.16 -9.75
C MET A 118 6.32 -7.11 -8.60
N LEU A 119 6.26 -6.60 -7.38
CA LEU A 119 6.15 -7.42 -6.17
C LEU A 119 4.87 -8.26 -6.14
N ASP A 120 3.75 -7.71 -6.60
CA ASP A 120 2.47 -8.44 -6.71
C ASP A 120 2.59 -9.65 -7.65
N ARG A 121 3.32 -9.50 -8.77
CA ARG A 121 3.58 -10.56 -9.73
C ARG A 121 4.56 -11.60 -9.18
N ALA A 122 5.65 -11.13 -8.56
CA ALA A 122 6.61 -12.03 -7.92
C ALA A 122 5.98 -12.88 -6.80
N ILE A 123 5.01 -12.31 -6.06
CA ILE A 123 4.19 -13.07 -5.11
C ILE A 123 3.33 -14.11 -5.81
N ALA A 124 2.58 -13.72 -6.84
CA ALA A 124 1.67 -14.60 -7.56
C ALA A 124 2.41 -15.77 -8.25
N GLU A 125 3.57 -15.49 -8.82
CA GLU A 125 4.42 -16.44 -9.56
C GLU A 125 5.41 -17.19 -8.64
N ARG A 126 5.45 -16.86 -7.34
CA ARG A 126 6.36 -17.46 -6.34
C ARG A 126 7.85 -17.33 -6.71
N THR A 127 8.22 -16.24 -7.37
CA THR A 127 9.59 -15.97 -7.81
C THR A 127 10.38 -15.08 -6.84
N LEU A 128 9.77 -14.70 -5.71
CA LEU A 128 10.37 -13.82 -4.71
C LEU A 128 11.57 -14.48 -4.03
N ARG A 129 12.69 -13.78 -3.98
CA ARG A 129 13.93 -14.22 -3.32
C ARG A 129 14.11 -13.50 -1.98
N LYS A 130 14.83 -14.13 -1.05
CA LYS A 130 15.18 -13.52 0.24
C LYS A 130 15.91 -12.17 0.07
N GLN A 131 16.80 -12.09 -0.90
CA GLN A 131 17.55 -10.86 -1.22
C GLN A 131 16.62 -9.73 -1.69
N ASP A 132 15.56 -10.02 -2.45
CA ASP A 132 14.59 -9.02 -2.89
C ASP A 132 13.94 -8.33 -1.68
N VAL A 133 13.60 -9.10 -0.64
CA VAL A 133 13.00 -8.56 0.60
C VAL A 133 14.01 -7.69 1.37
N GLN A 134 15.25 -8.14 1.48
CA GLN A 134 16.31 -7.39 2.15
C GLN A 134 16.58 -6.05 1.45
N SER A 135 16.74 -6.08 0.13
CA SER A 135 16.98 -4.87 -0.67
C SER A 135 15.80 -3.90 -0.59
N LEU A 136 14.57 -4.41 -0.64
CA LEU A 136 13.37 -3.60 -0.48
C LEU A 136 13.31 -2.91 0.88
N VAL A 137 13.51 -3.64 1.98
CA VAL A 137 13.49 -3.07 3.33
C VAL A 137 14.62 -2.06 3.52
N SER A 138 15.83 -2.35 3.05
CA SER A 138 16.96 -1.42 3.11
C SER A 138 16.65 -0.11 2.38
N MET A 139 16.09 -0.20 1.17
CA MET A 139 15.69 0.98 0.38
C MET A 139 14.61 1.79 1.08
N LEU A 140 13.56 1.13 1.60
CA LEU A 140 12.48 1.81 2.34
C LEU A 140 12.99 2.48 3.62
N THR A 141 13.85 1.80 4.39
CA THR A 141 14.43 2.38 5.61
C THR A 141 15.28 3.60 5.29
N GLY A 142 16.14 3.51 4.27
CA GLY A 142 16.93 4.67 3.82
C GLY A 142 16.06 5.84 3.37
N PHE A 143 14.95 5.57 2.68
CA PHE A 143 13.97 6.60 2.33
C PHE A 143 13.32 7.23 3.56
N PHE A 144 12.89 6.42 4.53
CA PHE A 144 12.24 6.90 5.75
C PHE A 144 13.19 7.77 6.61
N ASP A 145 14.46 7.39 6.67
CA ASP A 145 15.48 8.13 7.42
C ASP A 145 15.78 9.51 6.79
N GLY A 146 15.79 9.57 5.45
CA GLY A 146 16.04 10.79 4.68
C GLY A 146 14.80 11.64 4.38
N ALA A 147 13.59 11.17 4.69
CA ALA A 147 12.36 11.88 4.38
C ALA A 147 12.15 13.12 5.22
N VAL A 148 11.47 14.12 4.64
CA VAL A 148 11.08 15.35 5.36
C VAL A 148 10.17 14.96 6.53
N ARG A 149 10.51 15.46 7.73
CA ARG A 149 9.75 15.21 8.95
C ARG A 149 8.73 16.31 9.19
N GLN A 150 7.55 15.91 9.65
CA GLN A 150 6.55 16.83 10.16
C GLN A 150 6.66 16.93 11.67
N GLN A 151 6.77 18.16 12.17
CA GLN A 151 6.66 18.40 13.60
C GLN A 151 5.17 18.51 13.97
N LEU A 152 4.70 17.54 14.72
CA LEU A 152 3.35 17.53 15.27
C LEU A 152 3.43 17.26 16.76
N SER A 153 2.64 17.97 17.58
CA SER A 153 2.58 17.67 19.01
C SER A 153 1.96 16.31 19.27
N GLU A 154 2.40 15.63 20.32
CA GLU A 154 1.87 14.31 20.69
C GLU A 154 0.34 14.29 20.85
N PRO A 155 -0.31 15.26 21.54
CA PRO A 155 -1.75 15.32 21.65
C PRO A 155 -2.42 15.45 20.27
N ARG A 156 -1.90 16.32 19.39
CA ARG A 156 -2.45 16.52 18.05
C ARG A 156 -2.32 15.29 17.17
N TYR A 157 -1.25 14.50 17.35
CA TYR A 157 -1.11 13.23 16.64
C TYR A 157 -2.19 12.22 17.04
N VAL A 158 -2.43 12.05 18.34
CA VAL A 158 -3.50 11.17 18.85
C VAL A 158 -4.87 11.63 18.35
N GLU A 159 -5.15 12.94 18.43
CA GLU A 159 -6.37 13.54 17.91
C GLU A 159 -6.58 13.24 16.42
N ARG A 160 -5.54 13.38 15.60
CA ARG A 160 -5.58 13.03 14.17
C ARG A 160 -5.95 11.57 13.93
N LEU A 161 -5.44 10.65 14.75
CA LEU A 161 -5.80 9.23 14.66
C LEU A 161 -7.26 8.98 15.07
N LEU A 162 -7.74 9.66 16.12
CA LEU A 162 -9.15 9.62 16.54
C LEU A 162 -10.08 10.17 15.46
N GLU A 163 -9.76 11.33 14.87
CA GLU A 163 -10.50 11.93 13.76
C GLU A 163 -10.57 10.99 12.55
N ARG A 164 -9.47 10.30 12.23
CA ARG A 164 -9.41 9.31 11.14
C ARG A 164 -10.31 8.11 11.44
N THR A 165 -10.27 7.63 12.67
CA THR A 165 -11.11 6.52 13.13
C THR A 165 -12.58 6.88 13.04
N ASP A 166 -12.96 8.07 13.48
CA ASP A 166 -14.35 8.55 13.42
C ASP A 166 -14.83 8.79 11.98
N ARG A 167 -13.96 9.33 11.10
CA ARG A 167 -14.28 9.41 9.67
C ARG A 167 -14.55 8.04 9.05
N ASN A 168 -13.75 7.04 9.39
CA ASN A 168 -13.98 5.67 8.90
C ASN A 168 -15.35 5.14 9.37
N ARG A 169 -15.77 5.42 10.61
CA ARG A 169 -17.10 5.08 11.13
C ARG A 169 -18.20 5.70 10.28
N ARG A 170 -18.16 7.03 10.11
CA ARG A 170 -19.16 7.77 9.34
C ARG A 170 -19.28 7.28 7.90
N ASP A 171 -18.14 7.05 7.25
CA ASP A 171 -18.09 6.63 5.86
C ASP A 171 -18.57 5.19 5.65
N LEU A 172 -18.25 4.26 6.57
CA LEU A 172 -18.56 2.84 6.42
C LEU A 172 -19.91 2.42 6.97
N CYS A 173 -20.48 3.16 7.95
CA CYS A 173 -21.80 2.89 8.49
C CYS A 173 -22.94 3.45 7.65
N ALA A 174 -22.66 4.05 6.49
CA ALA A 174 -23.66 4.59 5.60
C ALA A 174 -24.57 3.45 5.08
N PRO A 175 -25.91 3.55 5.26
CA PRO A 175 -26.85 2.45 5.00
C PRO A 175 -26.80 1.91 3.57
N GLU A 176 -26.58 2.78 2.60
CA GLU A 176 -26.51 2.43 1.18
C GLU A 176 -25.35 1.50 0.82
N LEU A 177 -24.34 1.39 1.68
CA LEU A 177 -23.22 0.48 1.47
C LEU A 177 -23.61 -0.98 1.76
N GLY A 178 -24.63 -1.23 2.59
CA GLY A 178 -25.08 -2.58 2.94
C GLY A 178 -24.02 -3.40 3.68
N LEU A 179 -23.18 -2.74 4.51
CA LEU A 179 -22.19 -3.37 5.35
C LEU A 179 -22.72 -3.57 6.78
N ASP A 180 -22.12 -4.50 7.54
CA ASP A 180 -22.50 -4.75 8.93
C ASP A 180 -22.05 -3.59 9.85
N ALA A 181 -22.98 -2.68 10.13
CA ALA A 181 -22.75 -1.51 10.98
C ALA A 181 -22.36 -1.89 12.42
N ARG A 182 -22.87 -3.01 12.95
CA ARG A 182 -22.54 -3.47 14.33
C ARG A 182 -21.07 -3.93 14.38
N CYS A 183 -20.64 -4.70 13.39
CA CYS A 183 -19.25 -5.09 13.27
C CYS A 183 -18.31 -3.88 13.14
N ILE A 184 -18.70 -2.91 12.30
CA ILE A 184 -17.91 -1.67 12.10
C ILE A 184 -17.82 -0.89 13.41
N SER A 185 -18.93 -0.63 14.09
CA SER A 185 -18.95 0.11 15.37
C SER A 185 -18.06 -0.54 16.42
N ARG A 186 -18.12 -1.86 16.55
CA ARG A 186 -17.28 -2.59 17.49
C ARG A 186 -15.78 -2.47 17.19
N ILE A 187 -15.37 -2.49 15.90
CA ILE A 187 -13.98 -2.27 15.51
C ILE A 187 -13.54 -0.86 15.90
N ILE A 188 -14.37 0.14 15.60
CA ILE A 188 -14.11 1.55 15.91
C ILE A 188 -13.98 1.76 17.41
N GLU A 189 -14.91 1.23 18.22
CA GLU A 189 -14.86 1.31 19.69
C GLU A 189 -13.53 0.74 20.22
N MET A 190 -13.10 -0.42 19.74
CA MET A 190 -11.84 -1.02 20.14
C MET A 190 -10.63 -0.19 19.69
N GLN A 191 -10.67 0.44 18.49
CA GLN A 191 -9.60 1.32 18.03
C GLN A 191 -9.52 2.60 18.86
N MET A 192 -10.66 3.19 19.22
CA MET A 192 -10.72 4.36 20.08
C MET A 192 -10.23 4.03 21.50
N ALA A 193 -10.67 2.92 22.07
CA ALA A 193 -10.19 2.44 23.37
C ALA A 193 -8.67 2.23 23.36
N PHE A 194 -8.11 1.61 22.32
CA PHE A 194 -6.66 1.47 22.17
C PHE A 194 -5.94 2.83 22.17
N LEU A 195 -6.44 3.82 21.45
CA LEU A 195 -5.83 5.16 21.41
C LEU A 195 -5.90 5.86 22.77
N GLU A 196 -6.99 5.72 23.51
CA GLU A 196 -7.16 6.31 24.83
C GLU A 196 -6.33 5.61 25.92
N GLU A 197 -6.36 4.28 25.97
CA GLU A 197 -5.70 3.50 27.00
C GLU A 197 -4.19 3.37 26.77
N ARG A 198 -3.73 3.49 25.53
CA ARG A 198 -2.34 3.23 25.12
C ARG A 198 -1.61 4.45 24.59
N LYS A 199 -1.98 5.63 25.08
CA LYS A 199 -1.33 6.91 24.73
C LYS A 199 0.19 6.86 24.84
N ALA A 200 0.74 6.16 25.85
CA ALA A 200 2.17 5.99 26.05
C ALA A 200 2.89 5.27 24.88
N LEU A 201 2.18 4.39 24.11
CA LEU A 201 2.73 3.74 22.94
C LEU A 201 2.58 4.59 21.67
N VAL A 202 1.52 5.40 21.62
CA VAL A 202 1.14 6.16 20.42
C VAL A 202 1.79 7.52 20.36
N ARG A 203 1.78 8.28 21.48
CA ARG A 203 2.27 9.67 21.55
C ARG A 203 3.69 9.86 21.02
N PRO A 204 4.69 9.04 21.42
CA PRO A 204 6.06 9.23 20.95
C PRO A 204 6.22 9.10 19.43
N ARG A 205 5.23 8.45 18.76
CA ARG A 205 5.24 8.29 17.30
C ARG A 205 4.99 9.60 16.54
N ALA A 206 4.51 10.63 17.19
CA ALA A 206 4.40 11.97 16.62
C ALA A 206 5.75 12.48 16.04
N ALA A 207 6.87 12.16 16.72
CA ALA A 207 8.22 12.53 16.29
C ALA A 207 8.71 11.76 15.04
N HIS A 208 8.00 10.70 14.63
CA HIS A 208 8.36 9.85 13.50
C HIS A 208 7.60 10.17 12.21
N LEU A 209 6.70 11.17 12.24
CA LEU A 209 5.93 11.53 11.05
C LEU A 209 6.84 12.06 9.94
N ILE A 210 6.69 11.46 8.76
CA ILE A 210 7.43 11.83 7.56
C ILE A 210 6.49 12.11 6.39
N ASP A 211 6.97 12.83 5.37
CA ASP A 211 6.34 12.86 4.05
C ASP A 211 6.64 11.55 3.32
N GLY A 212 5.83 10.53 3.59
CA GLY A 212 5.98 9.17 3.08
C GLY A 212 5.47 8.98 1.66
N HIS A 213 5.12 7.74 1.33
CA HIS A 213 4.52 7.35 0.05
C HIS A 213 2.98 7.51 0.06
N GLY A 214 2.32 7.13 1.14
CA GLY A 214 0.88 7.23 1.35
C GLY A 214 0.04 6.11 0.73
N ASP A 215 0.57 5.35 -0.26
CA ASP A 215 -0.10 4.18 -0.86
C ASP A 215 0.91 3.07 -1.18
N LEU A 216 1.68 2.64 -0.17
CA LEU A 216 2.75 1.64 -0.32
C LEU A 216 2.15 0.24 -0.46
N ARG A 217 2.02 -0.23 -1.70
CA ARG A 217 1.36 -1.50 -2.05
C ARG A 217 2.22 -2.38 -2.96
N PRO A 218 2.01 -3.71 -2.98
CA PRO A 218 2.80 -4.63 -3.80
C PRO A 218 2.84 -4.27 -5.30
N GLU A 219 1.73 -3.83 -5.88
CA GLU A 219 1.64 -3.42 -7.28
C GLU A 219 2.40 -2.13 -7.62
N HIS A 220 2.82 -1.36 -6.62
CA HIS A 220 3.63 -0.16 -6.78
C HIS A 220 5.13 -0.40 -6.58
N ILE A 221 5.53 -1.63 -6.24
CA ILE A 221 6.91 -1.97 -5.91
C ILE A 221 7.55 -2.79 -7.03
N TYR A 222 8.60 -2.24 -7.62
CA TYR A 222 9.51 -2.92 -8.52
C TYR A 222 10.71 -3.44 -7.73
N LEU A 223 10.97 -4.74 -7.83
CA LEU A 223 12.03 -5.43 -7.06
C LEU A 223 13.44 -5.22 -7.60
N GLY A 224 13.57 -4.47 -8.69
CA GLY A 224 14.84 -4.32 -9.36
C GLY A 224 15.25 -5.56 -10.17
N SER A 225 16.46 -5.50 -10.71
CA SER A 225 17.11 -6.57 -11.44
C SER A 225 18.60 -6.67 -11.03
N ALA A 226 19.42 -7.41 -11.76
CA ALA A 226 20.86 -7.44 -11.52
C ALA A 226 21.52 -6.06 -11.73
N SER A 227 20.94 -5.22 -12.59
CA SER A 227 21.45 -3.88 -12.93
C SER A 227 20.64 -2.73 -12.32
N ASP A 228 19.50 -3.01 -11.66
CA ASP A 228 18.58 -2.02 -11.15
C ASP A 228 18.28 -2.24 -9.66
N SER A 229 18.28 -1.16 -8.89
CA SER A 229 17.80 -1.18 -7.51
C SER A 229 16.27 -1.26 -7.44
N PRO A 230 15.69 -1.73 -6.32
CA PRO A 230 14.26 -1.63 -6.09
C PRO A 230 13.77 -0.19 -6.23
N SER A 231 12.51 -0.03 -6.67
CA SER A 231 11.88 1.28 -6.82
C SER A 231 10.42 1.20 -6.41
N VAL A 232 9.87 2.30 -5.89
CA VAL A 232 8.45 2.42 -5.59
C VAL A 232 7.84 3.56 -6.41
N ILE A 233 6.74 3.27 -7.06
CA ILE A 233 6.01 4.18 -7.96
C ILE A 233 4.62 4.51 -7.41
N ASP A 234 3.98 5.50 -8.01
CA ASP A 234 2.58 5.89 -7.73
C ASP A 234 2.35 6.39 -6.28
N CYS A 235 3.31 7.22 -5.81
CA CYS A 235 3.17 7.99 -4.58
C CYS A 235 1.95 8.92 -4.69
N LEU A 236 1.20 9.10 -3.60
CA LEU A 236 0.04 9.99 -3.57
C LEU A 236 0.46 11.45 -3.79
N GLU A 237 0.04 12.03 -4.92
CA GLU A 237 0.38 13.42 -5.27
C GLU A 237 -0.70 14.44 -4.87
N PHE A 238 -1.96 14.01 -4.75
CA PHE A 238 -3.12 14.90 -4.67
C PHE A 238 -3.45 15.42 -3.26
N ASP A 239 -2.91 14.81 -2.20
CA ASP A 239 -3.16 15.24 -0.82
C ASP A 239 -1.94 14.95 0.06
N SER A 240 -1.21 16.01 0.43
CA SER A 240 -0.02 15.89 1.28
C SER A 240 -0.33 15.37 2.67
N GLU A 241 -1.53 15.64 3.22
CA GLU A 241 -1.90 15.14 4.54
C GLU A 241 -2.00 13.63 4.60
N LEU A 242 -2.34 12.97 3.49
CA LEU A 242 -2.36 11.52 3.41
C LEU A 242 -0.97 10.89 3.35
N ARG A 243 0.06 11.68 3.01
CA ARG A 243 1.46 11.23 3.02
C ARG A 243 2.18 11.46 4.35
N TRP A 244 1.66 12.35 5.21
CA TRP A 244 2.21 12.52 6.56
C TRP A 244 1.87 11.30 7.42
N VAL A 245 2.77 10.35 7.44
CA VAL A 245 2.58 9.02 8.05
C VAL A 245 3.76 8.63 8.94
N ASP A 246 3.51 7.78 9.92
CA ASP A 246 4.56 7.04 10.59
C ASP A 246 5.08 5.94 9.65
N PRO A 247 6.40 5.79 9.42
CA PRO A 247 6.96 4.68 8.65
C PRO A 247 6.43 3.31 9.06
N ALA A 248 6.17 3.11 10.36
CA ALA A 248 5.59 1.89 10.88
C ALA A 248 4.19 1.62 10.31
N GLU A 249 3.40 2.67 10.04
CA GLU A 249 2.09 2.56 9.41
C GLU A 249 2.22 2.13 7.94
N GLU A 250 3.17 2.68 7.17
CA GLU A 250 3.41 2.27 5.79
C GLU A 250 3.84 0.80 5.68
N ILE A 251 4.73 0.36 6.57
CA ILE A 251 5.15 -1.05 6.63
C ILE A 251 3.98 -1.96 7.06
N ALA A 252 3.15 -1.54 8.01
CA ALA A 252 1.96 -2.29 8.41
C ALA A 252 0.96 -2.41 7.24
N PHE A 253 0.80 -1.36 6.47
CA PHE A 253 -0.05 -1.34 5.28
C PHE A 253 0.49 -2.26 4.17
N LEU A 254 1.77 -2.17 3.83
CA LEU A 254 2.39 -3.08 2.86
C LEU A 254 2.26 -4.55 3.29
N ALA A 255 2.53 -4.84 4.57
CA ALA A 255 2.40 -6.19 5.12
C ALA A 255 0.94 -6.70 5.07
N LEU A 256 -0.05 -5.83 5.29
CA LEU A 256 -1.47 -6.15 5.13
C LEU A 256 -1.78 -6.59 3.68
N GLU A 257 -1.36 -5.79 2.69
CA GLU A 257 -1.63 -6.09 1.29
C GLU A 257 -0.89 -7.36 0.82
N CYS A 258 0.34 -7.58 1.28
CA CYS A 258 1.06 -8.85 1.03
C CYS A 258 0.31 -10.07 1.60
N ARG A 259 -0.23 -9.97 2.83
CA ARG A 259 -1.04 -11.06 3.42
C ARG A 259 -2.30 -11.33 2.62
N LYS A 260 -2.94 -10.30 2.12
CA LYS A 260 -4.12 -10.43 1.25
C LYS A 260 -3.82 -11.20 -0.04
N LEU A 261 -2.61 -11.05 -0.57
CA LEU A 261 -2.11 -11.81 -1.71
C LEU A 261 -1.63 -13.24 -1.36
N GLY A 262 -1.83 -13.69 -0.11
CA GLY A 262 -1.40 -15.01 0.36
C GLY A 262 0.07 -15.09 0.80
N ALA A 263 0.81 -13.97 0.78
CA ALA A 263 2.23 -13.91 1.14
C ALA A 263 2.45 -13.60 2.63
N GLY A 264 1.84 -14.40 3.53
CA GLY A 264 1.98 -14.24 4.98
C GLY A 264 3.43 -14.26 5.49
N PRO A 265 4.29 -15.19 5.05
CA PRO A 265 5.71 -15.21 5.42
C PRO A 265 6.46 -13.94 5.01
N LEU A 266 6.22 -13.42 3.79
CA LEU A 266 6.78 -12.15 3.33
C LEU A 266 6.35 -10.99 4.24
N ALA A 267 5.07 -10.88 4.54
CA ALA A 267 4.54 -9.84 5.41
C ALA A 267 5.16 -9.88 6.81
N HIS A 268 5.43 -11.08 7.33
CA HIS A 268 6.14 -11.24 8.60
C HIS A 268 7.60 -10.77 8.49
N ALA A 269 8.29 -11.18 7.42
CA ALA A 269 9.68 -10.79 7.17
C ALA A 269 9.84 -9.26 7.02
N LEU A 270 8.94 -8.59 6.29
CA LEU A 270 8.93 -7.13 6.13
C LEU A 270 8.85 -6.43 7.49
N VAL A 271 7.89 -6.81 8.33
CA VAL A 271 7.72 -6.23 9.67
C VAL A 271 8.91 -6.52 10.57
N ALA A 272 9.41 -7.76 10.57
CA ALA A 272 10.55 -8.16 11.40
C ALA A 272 11.84 -7.42 11.02
N GLN A 273 12.16 -7.34 9.73
CA GLN A 273 13.35 -6.65 9.24
C GLN A 273 13.25 -5.15 9.47
N TYR A 274 12.11 -4.51 9.19
CA TYR A 274 11.92 -3.10 9.50
C TYR A 274 12.13 -2.81 10.99
N ARG A 275 11.54 -3.60 11.90
CA ARG A 275 11.73 -3.43 13.33
C ARG A 275 13.19 -3.62 13.79
N ALA A 276 13.92 -4.48 13.10
CA ALA A 276 15.35 -4.70 13.37
C ALA A 276 16.25 -3.58 12.84
N SER A 277 15.81 -2.84 11.80
CA SER A 277 16.58 -1.77 11.15
C SER A 277 16.32 -0.37 11.70
N THR A 278 15.30 -0.18 12.56
CA THR A 278 14.99 1.14 13.14
C THR A 278 15.48 1.25 14.59
N LEU A 279 15.99 2.44 14.95
CA LEU A 279 16.45 2.75 16.31
C LEU A 279 15.31 2.73 17.35
N THR A 280 14.10 3.03 16.92
CA THR A 280 12.91 3.07 17.78
C THR A 280 11.84 2.12 17.25
N PRO A 281 12.03 0.79 17.44
CA PRO A 281 11.13 -0.20 16.88
C PRO A 281 9.71 -0.08 17.49
N PRO A 282 8.67 0.00 16.63
CA PRO A 282 7.30 0.01 17.10
C PRO A 282 6.97 -1.30 17.81
N SER A 283 6.16 -1.24 18.86
CA SER A 283 5.69 -2.47 19.56
C SER A 283 4.83 -3.33 18.63
N ALA A 284 4.70 -4.62 18.93
CA ALA A 284 3.81 -5.52 18.19
C ALA A 284 2.35 -5.05 18.26
N ALA A 285 1.91 -4.56 19.42
CA ALA A 285 0.58 -3.99 19.61
C ALA A 285 0.32 -2.79 18.69
N LEU A 286 1.30 -1.89 18.55
CA LEU A 286 1.19 -0.72 17.69
C LEU A 286 1.14 -1.11 16.20
N MET A 287 1.97 -2.07 15.77
CA MET A 287 1.94 -2.60 14.40
C MET A 287 0.57 -3.24 14.08
N ASP A 288 -0.02 -3.94 15.02
CA ASP A 288 -1.35 -4.52 14.87
C ASP A 288 -2.45 -3.45 14.81
N PHE A 289 -2.33 -2.41 15.63
CA PHE A 289 -3.22 -1.26 15.57
C PHE A 289 -3.15 -0.57 14.19
N TYR A 290 -1.96 -0.27 13.68
CA TYR A 290 -1.79 0.32 12.35
C TYR A 290 -2.32 -0.59 11.23
N THR A 291 -2.10 -1.91 11.34
CA THR A 291 -2.69 -2.87 10.39
C THR A 291 -4.22 -2.82 10.41
N SER A 292 -4.84 -2.69 11.60
CA SER A 292 -6.29 -2.54 11.73
C SER A 292 -6.79 -1.23 11.12
N GLN A 293 -6.11 -0.11 11.36
CA GLN A 293 -6.43 1.19 10.77
C GLN A 293 -6.34 1.17 9.24
N SER A 294 -5.27 0.59 8.70
CA SER A 294 -5.08 0.44 7.25
C SER A 294 -6.18 -0.43 6.63
N ALA A 295 -6.57 -1.52 7.31
CA ALA A 295 -7.66 -2.38 6.86
C ALA A 295 -9.01 -1.63 6.83
N MET A 296 -9.30 -0.77 7.81
CA MET A 296 -10.50 0.08 7.79
C MET A 296 -10.47 1.05 6.61
N THR A 297 -9.33 1.68 6.33
CA THR A 297 -9.17 2.56 5.17
C THR A 297 -9.40 1.79 3.86
N ARG A 298 -8.87 0.58 3.73
CA ARG A 298 -9.08 -0.27 2.54
C ARG A 298 -10.52 -0.74 2.40
N ALA A 299 -11.20 -1.05 3.52
CA ALA A 299 -12.64 -1.35 3.52
C ALA A 299 -13.44 -0.16 2.98
N LYS A 300 -13.12 1.06 3.43
CA LYS A 300 -13.75 2.30 2.97
C LYS A 300 -13.55 2.51 1.47
N LEU A 301 -12.32 2.38 0.98
CA LEU A 301 -12.02 2.54 -0.45
C LEU A 301 -12.76 1.49 -1.30
N ALA A 302 -12.82 0.23 -0.85
CA ALA A 302 -13.63 -0.80 -1.52
C ALA A 302 -15.14 -0.45 -1.50
N ALA A 303 -15.64 0.04 -0.38
CA ALA A 303 -17.06 0.42 -0.23
C ALA A 303 -17.45 1.64 -1.11
N TRP A 304 -16.52 2.58 -1.36
CA TRP A 304 -16.81 3.72 -2.23
C TRP A 304 -17.16 3.30 -3.67
N HIS A 305 -16.62 2.17 -4.16
CA HIS A 305 -16.99 1.64 -5.48
C HIS A 305 -18.46 1.19 -5.56
N VAL A 306 -19.09 0.88 -4.43
CA VAL A 306 -20.54 0.59 -4.40
C VAL A 306 -21.38 1.80 -4.80
N ARG A 307 -20.87 3.02 -4.54
CA ARG A 307 -21.54 4.29 -4.90
C ARG A 307 -21.21 4.76 -6.32
N ASP A 308 -20.28 4.09 -7.00
CA ASP A 308 -19.87 4.48 -8.36
C ASP A 308 -20.87 3.92 -9.37
N PRO A 309 -21.61 4.76 -10.12
CA PRO A 309 -22.60 4.30 -11.08
C PRO A 309 -22.03 3.39 -12.19
N GLU A 310 -20.76 3.60 -12.56
CA GLU A 310 -20.07 2.78 -13.59
C GLU A 310 -19.74 1.37 -13.07
N LEU A 311 -19.61 1.21 -11.75
CA LEU A 311 -19.26 -0.03 -11.06
C LEU A 311 -20.43 -0.66 -10.29
N ALA A 312 -21.63 -0.09 -10.38
CA ALA A 312 -22.81 -0.55 -9.63
C ALA A 312 -23.16 -2.02 -9.89
N ARG A 313 -22.90 -2.54 -11.09
CA ARG A 313 -23.09 -3.96 -11.45
C ARG A 313 -22.20 -4.90 -10.61
N ASP A 314 -21.08 -4.42 -10.11
CA ASP A 314 -20.10 -5.16 -9.32
C ASP A 314 -20.21 -4.89 -7.81
N ALA A 315 -21.31 -4.24 -7.37
CA ALA A 315 -21.50 -3.83 -5.98
C ALA A 315 -21.35 -4.99 -4.98
N ALA A 316 -21.83 -6.20 -5.32
CA ALA A 316 -21.67 -7.39 -4.48
C ALA A 316 -20.21 -7.77 -4.28
N LEU A 317 -19.38 -7.68 -5.34
CA LEU A 317 -17.94 -7.92 -5.27
C LEU A 317 -17.27 -6.89 -4.36
N TRP A 318 -17.62 -5.61 -4.49
CA TRP A 318 -17.06 -4.55 -3.69
C TRP A 318 -17.45 -4.65 -2.22
N ARG A 319 -18.72 -5.02 -1.91
CA ARG A 319 -19.14 -5.34 -0.53
C ARG A 319 -18.35 -6.51 0.05
N THR A 320 -18.16 -7.57 -0.72
CA THR A 320 -17.36 -8.73 -0.30
C THR A 320 -15.91 -8.33 0.01
N ARG A 321 -15.31 -7.48 -0.83
CA ARG A 321 -13.94 -6.96 -0.59
C ARG A 321 -13.89 -6.11 0.67
N ALA A 322 -14.84 -5.20 0.87
CA ALA A 322 -14.94 -4.38 2.07
C ALA A 322 -15.08 -5.25 3.34
N SER A 323 -15.98 -6.24 3.34
CA SER A 323 -16.20 -7.15 4.46
C SER A 323 -14.96 -7.99 4.81
N ARG A 324 -14.17 -8.41 3.81
CA ARG A 324 -12.88 -9.08 4.05
C ARG A 324 -11.90 -8.17 4.79
N TYR A 325 -11.79 -6.89 4.41
CA TYR A 325 -10.94 -5.94 5.13
C TYR A 325 -11.48 -5.65 6.54
N LEU A 326 -12.80 -5.56 6.74
CA LEU A 326 -13.40 -5.42 8.08
C LEU A 326 -13.05 -6.61 8.98
N SER A 327 -13.10 -7.84 8.45
CA SER A 327 -12.69 -9.05 9.19
C SER A 327 -11.22 -9.00 9.60
N ILE A 328 -10.34 -8.49 8.72
CA ILE A 328 -8.93 -8.27 9.04
C ILE A 328 -8.80 -7.21 10.13
N ALA A 329 -9.46 -6.06 9.98
CA ALA A 329 -9.41 -4.98 10.96
C ALA A 329 -9.83 -5.46 12.36
N ALA A 330 -10.94 -6.21 12.45
CA ALA A 330 -11.42 -6.81 13.70
C ALA A 330 -10.42 -7.76 14.32
N ARG A 331 -9.78 -8.61 13.52
CA ARG A 331 -8.75 -9.55 14.02
C ARG A 331 -7.55 -8.83 14.58
N TYR A 332 -7.06 -7.80 13.88
CA TYR A 332 -5.84 -7.10 14.27
C TYR A 332 -6.06 -6.19 15.47
N ILE A 333 -7.21 -5.51 15.60
CA ILE A 333 -7.45 -4.71 16.80
C ILE A 333 -7.61 -5.58 18.04
N ARG A 334 -8.28 -6.74 17.94
CA ARG A 334 -8.35 -7.71 19.06
C ARG A 334 -6.96 -8.24 19.44
N ARG A 335 -6.06 -8.41 18.47
CA ARG A 335 -4.68 -8.84 18.74
C ARG A 335 -3.88 -7.74 19.41
N ALA A 336 -4.01 -6.49 18.95
CA ALA A 336 -3.38 -5.32 19.58
C ALA A 336 -3.77 -5.19 21.06
N SER A 337 -5.05 -5.38 21.40
CA SER A 337 -5.53 -5.34 22.79
C SER A 337 -4.93 -6.47 23.64
N ARG A 338 -4.89 -7.70 23.12
CA ARG A 338 -4.35 -8.88 23.87
C ARG A 338 -2.84 -8.82 24.12
N HIS A 339 -2.05 -8.26 23.24
CA HIS A 339 -0.60 -8.10 23.48
C HIS A 339 -0.28 -7.31 24.76
N LEU A 340 -1.25 -6.63 25.30
CA LEU A 340 -1.14 -5.74 26.43
C LEU A 340 -1.55 -6.41 27.76
N GLU A 341 -2.49 -7.33 27.72
CA GLU A 341 -2.86 -8.16 28.88
C GLU A 341 -1.69 -9.06 29.29
N ALA A 342 -0.99 -9.64 28.31
CA ALA A 342 0.18 -10.47 28.53
C ALA A 342 1.40 -9.72 29.10
N ALA A 343 1.52 -8.39 28.84
CA ALA A 343 2.61 -7.57 29.37
C ALA A 343 2.30 -7.01 30.78
N SER A 344 1.03 -6.99 31.18
CA SER A 344 0.56 -6.46 32.47
C SER A 344 0.45 -7.52 33.56
N THR A 345 0.59 -8.82 33.22
CA THR A 345 0.59 -9.91 34.20
C THR A 345 1.99 -9.98 34.80
N PRO A 346 2.16 -9.76 36.14
CA PRO A 346 3.46 -9.91 36.77
C PRO A 346 3.92 -11.37 36.55
N ARG A 347 5.12 -11.56 35.99
CA ARG A 347 5.78 -12.85 36.04
C ARG A 347 5.97 -13.17 37.52
N THR A 348 5.14 -14.03 38.07
CA THR A 348 5.43 -14.70 39.32
C THR A 348 6.73 -15.46 39.12
N GLN A 349 7.81 -14.94 39.68
CA GLN A 349 9.06 -15.68 39.80
C GLN A 349 8.74 -16.96 40.58
N PRO A 350 9.15 -18.14 40.11
CA PRO A 350 9.11 -19.31 40.94
C PRO A 350 10.04 -19.04 42.12
N SER A 351 9.49 -19.12 43.34
CA SER A 351 10.23 -19.02 44.59
C SER A 351 11.36 -20.04 44.55
N ALA A 352 12.61 -19.54 44.58
CA ALA A 352 13.77 -20.38 44.79
C ALA A 352 13.69 -21.01 46.18
N SER A 353 13.28 -22.27 46.22
CA SER A 353 13.48 -23.11 47.41
C SER A 353 14.98 -23.39 47.49
N THR A 354 15.60 -22.83 48.52
CA THR A 354 16.92 -23.14 49.00
C THR A 354 17.03 -24.65 49.32
N GLY A 355 17.76 -25.35 48.47
CA GLY A 355 18.21 -26.72 48.69
C GLY A 355 19.70 -26.81 48.45
N GLN A 356 20.50 -26.61 49.54
CA GLN A 356 21.93 -26.90 49.58
C GLN A 356 22.16 -28.39 49.37
N ARG A 357 23.05 -28.78 48.45
CA ARG A 357 24.15 -29.76 48.71
C ARG A 357 25.06 -29.97 47.49
N CYS A 358 26.28 -29.65 47.75
CA CYS A 358 27.58 -30.26 47.47
C CYS A 358 27.86 -31.07 46.20
N SER A 359 28.85 -30.57 45.49
CA SER A 359 30.15 -31.18 45.09
C SER A 359 30.17 -32.25 44.00
N ASN A 360 31.09 -31.97 43.12
CA ASN A 360 32.02 -32.78 42.34
C ASN A 360 31.74 -33.00 40.83
N GLY A 361 32.59 -32.45 40.06
CA GLY A 361 33.57 -33.21 39.27
C GLY A 361 33.29 -33.31 37.76
N ALA A 362 34.18 -32.68 37.02
CA ALA A 362 34.79 -33.18 35.78
C ALA A 362 33.99 -33.14 34.45
N SER A 363 34.51 -32.27 33.60
CA SER A 363 34.94 -32.52 32.18
C SER A 363 34.01 -33.27 31.23
N GLY A 364 33.80 -32.68 30.07
CA GLY A 364 33.53 -33.43 28.85
C GLY A 364 32.62 -32.72 27.87
N PHE A 365 33.20 -32.05 26.89
CA PHE A 365 32.58 -31.90 25.58
C PHE A 365 32.30 -33.27 24.98
N PRO A 366 31.23 -33.50 24.21
CA PRO A 366 31.49 -33.73 22.79
C PRO A 366 30.49 -33.11 21.84
N ASP A 367 31.06 -32.72 20.69
CA ASP A 367 30.41 -32.61 19.38
C ASP A 367 29.52 -33.80 19.06
N ASN A 368 28.36 -33.53 18.42
CA ASN A 368 27.84 -34.46 17.43
C ASN A 368 26.89 -33.77 16.43
N ILE A 369 27.43 -33.51 15.29
CA ILE A 369 26.71 -33.40 14.04
C ILE A 369 26.26 -34.80 13.62
N ARG A 370 24.98 -35.06 13.43
CA ARG A 370 24.51 -36.15 12.55
C ARG A 370 23.23 -35.81 11.82
N ARG A 371 23.36 -35.89 10.48
CA ARG A 371 22.34 -36.03 9.47
C ARG A 371 21.32 -37.11 9.86
N ILE A 372 20.04 -36.87 9.56
CA ILE A 372 19.08 -37.96 9.36
C ILE A 372 18.36 -37.69 8.04
N ALA A 373 18.49 -38.71 7.18
CA ALA A 373 17.82 -38.86 5.88
C ALA A 373 16.35 -39.26 6.06
N SER A 374 15.57 -39.00 5.00
CA SER A 374 14.20 -39.47 4.82
C SER A 374 14.08 -40.99 4.82
N PRO A 375 12.87 -41.53 5.08
CA PRO A 375 12.27 -42.29 3.98
C PRO A 375 10.76 -42.08 3.77
N ASN A 376 10.41 -42.30 2.50
CA ASN A 376 9.13 -42.54 1.85
C ASN A 376 8.06 -43.30 2.64
N SER A 377 6.80 -42.88 2.50
CA SER A 377 5.78 -43.70 1.77
C SER A 377 4.36 -43.17 2.04
N GLY A 378 3.67 -42.85 1.00
CA GLY A 378 2.42 -43.51 0.61
C GLY A 378 1.14 -42.91 1.18
N ALA A 379 0.38 -42.26 0.34
CA ALA A 379 -1.04 -42.48 0.14
C ALA A 379 -1.85 -41.22 -0.17
N THR A 380 -2.36 -41.26 -1.34
CA THR A 380 -3.68 -40.86 -1.89
C THR A 380 -3.99 -39.39 -2.09
N GLU A 381 -3.95 -39.11 -3.38
CA GLU A 381 -4.57 -37.96 -4.06
C GLU A 381 -6.07 -37.89 -3.74
N SER A 382 -6.48 -36.65 -3.42
CA SER A 382 -7.83 -36.18 -3.67
C SER A 382 -7.71 -34.89 -4.46
N THR A 383 -7.77 -35.05 -5.78
CA THR A 383 -7.90 -34.01 -6.77
C THR A 383 -9.23 -33.27 -6.60
N VAL A 384 -9.18 -32.03 -6.11
CA VAL A 384 -10.26 -31.07 -6.32
C VAL A 384 -9.83 -30.15 -7.46
N SER A 385 -10.34 -30.46 -8.64
CA SER A 385 -10.22 -29.65 -9.85
C SER A 385 -10.94 -28.32 -9.65
N PHE A 386 -10.22 -27.20 -9.69
CA PHE A 386 -10.81 -25.90 -9.94
C PHE A 386 -10.79 -25.63 -11.45
N PRO A 387 -11.90 -25.18 -12.03
CA PRO A 387 -11.93 -24.87 -13.45
C PRO A 387 -11.07 -23.64 -13.74
N ALA A 388 -10.28 -23.74 -14.80
CA ALA A 388 -9.55 -22.64 -15.40
C ALA A 388 -10.54 -21.54 -15.81
N GLN A 389 -10.47 -20.38 -15.17
CA GLN A 389 -11.14 -19.19 -15.67
C GLN A 389 -10.24 -18.53 -16.71
N SER A 390 -10.72 -18.59 -17.93
CA SER A 390 -10.29 -17.81 -19.09
C SER A 390 -10.15 -16.33 -18.77
N GLY A 391 -9.14 -15.70 -19.35
CA GLY A 391 -8.73 -14.31 -19.16
C GLY A 391 -9.86 -13.31 -19.28
N GLY A 392 -10.07 -12.60 -18.18
CA GLY A 392 -10.79 -11.36 -18.10
C GLY A 392 -9.96 -10.38 -17.33
N SER A 393 -9.40 -9.39 -18.03
CA SER A 393 -8.70 -8.26 -17.45
C SER A 393 -9.67 -7.40 -16.65
N GLY A 394 -9.85 -7.74 -15.37
CA GLY A 394 -10.53 -6.89 -14.41
C GLY A 394 -9.60 -5.78 -13.92
N PRO A 395 -10.12 -4.58 -13.61
CA PRO A 395 -9.30 -3.46 -13.19
C PRO A 395 -8.57 -3.79 -11.90
N LYS A 396 -7.25 -3.65 -11.95
CA LYS A 396 -6.37 -3.79 -10.79
C LYS A 396 -6.44 -2.52 -9.95
N TRP A 397 -6.88 -2.66 -8.71
CA TRP A 397 -6.83 -1.66 -7.62
C TRP A 397 -6.47 -2.30 -6.32
#